data_30f0e60d51c291cb38461a17269707eb
#
_entry.id   30f0e60d51c291cb38461a17269707eb
#
_cell.length_a   1.000
_cell.length_b   1.000
_cell.length_c   1.000
_cell.angle_alpha   90.00
_cell.angle_beta   90.00
_cell.angle_gamma   90.00
#
_symmetry.space_group_name_H-M   'P 1'
#
loop_
_entity.id
_entity.type
_entity.pdbx_description
1 polymer ?
#
loop_
_entity_poly.entity_id
_entity_poly.type
_entity_poly.pdbx_seq_one_letter_code
_entity_poly.pdbx_strand_id
1 'polypeptide(L)'
;MSFLGQYRNASIGQSLRCLVVDDFEAMRRVTISQLRQLGIEHIQSAKDGAEALRLLKSQAFDVVLSDWNMPVMSGIELLQAMRGDEKLFAMPFILITAETERGKVEEAISHGISSMLLKPYAPKQLAARLEKALTWTPPRPGLSAADNLQNKDATESRSVLAAAPAVSQLVEVADSRLTILIVDDTQDNLLLLSQLFKGEYRIRMAQTGAKALEFTTSDNPPDLVLLDVMMPKMDGFEVAKAMREHPNSQTIPIIFVTAMVAADARLKGLDLGAVDYITKPIDPETVKLRVRNFLRYVQLRRNLQAEFDSMLETAQLREDVERITRHDLKAPLAGVLGLVQALVEDDSINRRQVEQLRFVEETVMQVLSMMNLSSELYKIETGRFVLRPAPIRIGELLRRIAEMDRVTFAEKGLAISVDTDVELGAKIPEALGDMTLCYSAFQNLLKNACEAAPAASKISVQLFDENPLRIVIRNTGAVPIAIRDRFFDKFVTSGKPSGAGLGTYSAKLLIEAQQGSVGLSVSDDTNTTEISVLLPREMDLG
;
A
#
# COMPACT_ATOMS: atom_id res chain seq x y z
N MET A 1 -19.21 -14.08 15.88
CA MET A 1 -19.22 -15.23 14.93
C MET A 1 -18.34 -14.82 13.77
N SER A 2 -17.27 -15.57 13.45
CA SER A 2 -16.38 -15.23 12.34
C SER A 2 -17.10 -15.43 11.01
N PHE A 3 -16.79 -14.62 10.02
CA PHE A 3 -17.33 -14.66 8.66
C PHE A 3 -17.18 -16.07 8.03
N LEU A 4 -16.06 -16.76 8.29
CA LEU A 4 -15.86 -18.16 7.92
C LEU A 4 -16.77 -19.13 8.68
N GLY A 5 -17.34 -18.74 9.83
CA GLY A 5 -18.41 -19.48 10.49
C GLY A 5 -19.72 -19.45 9.72
N GLN A 6 -19.97 -18.43 8.93
CA GLN A 6 -21.08 -18.37 7.96
C GLN A 6 -20.78 -19.18 6.69
N TYR A 7 -19.50 -19.30 6.29
CA TYR A 7 -19.06 -20.16 5.18
C TYR A 7 -19.08 -21.66 5.52
N ARG A 8 -19.13 -22.04 6.79
CA ARG A 8 -19.43 -23.43 7.21
C ARG A 8 -20.86 -23.87 6.89
N ASN A 9 -21.77 -22.96 6.59
CA ASN A 9 -23.08 -23.27 6.00
C ASN A 9 -22.98 -23.29 4.47
N ALA A 10 -22.41 -24.38 3.96
CA ALA A 10 -22.83 -25.17 2.80
C ALA A 10 -22.95 -24.56 1.40
N SER A 11 -22.37 -23.43 1.00
CA SER A 11 -22.42 -23.07 -0.44
C SER A 11 -21.27 -22.22 -0.99
N ILE A 12 -20.54 -21.46 -0.20
CA ILE A 12 -19.58 -20.47 -0.72
C ILE A 12 -18.13 -21.01 -0.66
N GLY A 13 -17.75 -21.83 0.33
CA GLY A 13 -16.44 -22.47 0.38
C GLY A 13 -16.19 -23.45 -0.77
N GLN A 14 -17.25 -24.08 -1.29
CA GLN A 14 -17.18 -25.00 -2.43
C GLN A 14 -16.97 -24.32 -3.77
N SER A 15 -17.19 -23.01 -3.90
CA SER A 15 -17.04 -22.29 -5.17
C SER A 15 -15.75 -21.46 -5.28
N LEU A 16 -15.01 -21.23 -4.18
CA LEU A 16 -13.83 -20.39 -4.16
C LEU A 16 -12.64 -21.06 -4.86
N ARG A 17 -12.09 -20.39 -5.89
CA ARG A 17 -10.96 -20.87 -6.68
C ARG A 17 -9.70 -20.16 -6.25
N CYS A 18 -8.78 -20.91 -5.67
CA CYS A 18 -7.51 -20.39 -5.17
C CYS A 18 -6.35 -20.80 -6.08
N LEU A 19 -5.44 -19.87 -6.33
CA LEU A 19 -4.14 -20.15 -6.95
C LEU A 19 -3.05 -20.04 -5.89
N VAL A 20 -2.27 -21.10 -5.69
CA VAL A 20 -1.13 -21.14 -4.75
C VAL A 20 0.17 -21.13 -5.55
N VAL A 21 1.03 -20.15 -5.31
CA VAL A 21 2.29 -19.96 -6.02
C VAL A 21 3.45 -19.98 -5.03
N ASP A 22 4.34 -20.95 -5.14
CA ASP A 22 5.50 -21.11 -4.27
C ASP A 22 6.51 -22.03 -5.00
N ASP A 23 7.78 -21.71 -5.07
CA ASP A 23 8.78 -22.52 -5.76
C ASP A 23 9.11 -23.82 -5.00
N PHE A 24 8.91 -23.79 -3.67
CA PHE A 24 9.20 -24.95 -2.82
C PHE A 24 7.99 -25.89 -2.72
N GLU A 25 8.10 -27.07 -3.33
CA GLU A 25 6.98 -28.02 -3.43
C GLU A 25 6.37 -28.42 -2.07
N ALA A 26 7.21 -28.58 -1.03
CA ALA A 26 6.72 -28.93 0.30
C ALA A 26 5.82 -27.82 0.87
N MET A 27 6.20 -26.54 0.72
CA MET A 27 5.40 -25.40 1.19
C MET A 27 4.11 -25.26 0.39
N ARG A 28 4.16 -25.45 -0.94
CA ARG A 28 2.93 -25.50 -1.77
C ARG A 28 1.94 -26.54 -1.25
N ARG A 29 2.42 -27.76 -0.94
CA ARG A 29 1.57 -28.84 -0.39
C ARG A 29 0.98 -28.47 0.97
N VAL A 30 1.76 -27.84 1.85
CA VAL A 30 1.30 -27.36 3.16
C VAL A 30 0.17 -26.34 2.99
N THR A 31 0.36 -25.31 2.17
CA THR A 31 -0.64 -24.29 1.91
C THR A 31 -1.93 -24.89 1.34
N ILE A 32 -1.81 -25.80 0.35
CA ILE A 32 -2.94 -26.52 -0.25
C ILE A 32 -3.67 -27.37 0.80
N SER A 33 -2.93 -28.07 1.66
CA SER A 33 -3.53 -28.89 2.73
C SER A 33 -4.33 -28.02 3.71
N GLN A 34 -3.78 -26.88 4.11
CA GLN A 34 -4.45 -25.94 5.00
C GLN A 34 -5.71 -25.34 4.36
N LEU A 35 -5.67 -24.97 3.07
CA LEU A 35 -6.84 -24.48 2.33
C LEU A 35 -7.95 -25.54 2.24
N ARG A 36 -7.60 -26.80 1.99
CA ARG A 36 -8.57 -27.91 1.98
C ARG A 36 -9.24 -28.12 3.33
N GLN A 37 -8.52 -27.96 4.43
CA GLN A 37 -9.12 -28.02 5.78
C GLN A 37 -10.09 -26.87 6.05
N LEU A 38 -9.90 -25.72 5.40
CA LEU A 38 -10.84 -24.60 5.44
C LEU A 38 -12.06 -24.81 4.53
N GLY A 39 -12.16 -25.98 3.86
CA GLY A 39 -13.27 -26.35 2.99
C GLY A 39 -13.16 -25.84 1.55
N ILE A 40 -11.98 -25.40 1.12
CA ILE A 40 -11.74 -24.92 -0.25
C ILE A 40 -11.31 -26.13 -1.10
N GLU A 41 -12.09 -26.45 -2.14
CA GLU A 41 -11.87 -27.63 -2.98
C GLU A 41 -11.16 -27.27 -4.30
N HIS A 42 -11.42 -26.09 -4.85
CA HIS A 42 -10.86 -25.67 -6.13
C HIS A 42 -9.53 -24.94 -5.96
N ILE A 43 -8.45 -25.70 -5.88
CA ILE A 43 -7.10 -25.18 -5.67
C ILE A 43 -6.22 -25.61 -6.84
N GLN A 44 -5.60 -24.65 -7.48
CA GLN A 44 -4.51 -24.89 -8.43
C GLN A 44 -3.19 -24.35 -7.87
N SER A 45 -2.08 -24.83 -8.40
CA SER A 45 -0.76 -24.38 -7.98
C SER A 45 0.17 -24.09 -9.15
N ALA A 46 1.08 -23.18 -8.94
CA ALA A 46 2.17 -22.83 -9.85
C ALA A 46 3.50 -22.81 -9.07
N LYS A 47 4.60 -23.06 -9.76
CA LYS A 47 5.95 -23.10 -9.18
C LYS A 47 6.68 -21.76 -9.25
N ASP A 48 6.21 -20.83 -10.06
CA ASP A 48 6.76 -19.49 -10.26
C ASP A 48 5.69 -18.51 -10.74
N GLY A 49 6.00 -17.21 -10.69
CA GLY A 49 5.07 -16.16 -11.11
C GLY A 49 4.69 -16.21 -12.59
N ALA A 50 5.60 -16.67 -13.45
CA ALA A 50 5.32 -16.75 -14.89
C ALA A 50 4.32 -17.86 -15.23
N GLU A 51 4.39 -19.01 -14.55
CA GLU A 51 3.38 -20.06 -14.65
C GLU A 51 2.03 -19.58 -14.08
N ALA A 52 2.06 -18.91 -12.92
CA ALA A 52 0.87 -18.33 -12.30
C ALA A 52 0.17 -17.34 -13.24
N LEU A 53 0.92 -16.43 -13.87
CA LEU A 53 0.35 -15.44 -14.79
C LEU A 53 -0.30 -16.08 -16.02
N ARG A 54 0.27 -17.18 -16.54
CA ARG A 54 -0.34 -17.95 -17.63
C ARG A 54 -1.66 -18.59 -17.21
N LEU A 55 -1.71 -19.17 -16.00
CA LEU A 55 -2.94 -19.75 -15.46
C LEU A 55 -4.01 -18.69 -15.25
N LEU A 56 -3.66 -17.53 -14.68
CA LEU A 56 -4.56 -16.40 -14.46
C LEU A 56 -5.16 -15.83 -15.76
N LYS A 57 -4.42 -15.87 -16.86
CA LYS A 57 -4.92 -15.46 -18.18
C LYS A 57 -5.83 -16.50 -18.85
N SER A 58 -5.69 -17.79 -18.51
CA SER A 58 -6.44 -18.89 -19.13
C SER A 58 -7.66 -19.32 -18.34
N GLN A 59 -7.69 -19.07 -17.03
CA GLN A 59 -8.73 -19.54 -16.12
C GLN A 59 -9.09 -18.44 -15.11
N ALA A 60 -10.30 -18.52 -14.56
CA ALA A 60 -10.75 -17.59 -13.56
C ALA A 60 -10.38 -18.09 -12.14
N PHE A 61 -9.84 -17.21 -11.32
CA PHE A 61 -9.55 -17.41 -9.90
C PHE A 61 -10.22 -16.31 -9.08
N ASP A 62 -10.35 -16.53 -7.79
CA ASP A 62 -10.96 -15.58 -6.86
C ASP A 62 -9.92 -14.99 -5.89
N VAL A 63 -8.80 -15.67 -5.69
CA VAL A 63 -7.67 -15.21 -4.86
C VAL A 63 -6.37 -15.88 -5.27
N VAL A 64 -5.26 -15.13 -5.17
CA VAL A 64 -3.88 -15.62 -5.35
C VAL A 64 -3.16 -15.58 -4.01
N LEU A 65 -2.50 -16.69 -3.67
CA LEU A 65 -1.58 -16.80 -2.53
C LEU A 65 -0.19 -17.06 -3.11
N SER A 66 0.74 -16.13 -2.96
CA SER A 66 2.06 -16.21 -3.59
C SER A 66 3.19 -16.05 -2.59
N ASP A 67 4.23 -16.86 -2.74
CA ASP A 67 5.51 -16.55 -2.11
C ASP A 67 6.11 -15.28 -2.72
N TRP A 68 6.98 -14.63 -1.94
CA TRP A 68 7.74 -13.47 -2.38
C TRP A 68 8.87 -13.85 -3.33
N ASN A 69 9.78 -14.71 -2.84
CA ASN A 69 11.02 -15.05 -3.50
C ASN A 69 10.86 -16.32 -4.34
N MET A 70 10.70 -16.14 -5.65
CA MET A 70 10.59 -17.25 -6.60
C MET A 70 11.50 -17.00 -7.81
N PRO A 71 12.03 -18.07 -8.44
CA PRO A 71 12.81 -17.94 -9.66
C PRO A 71 11.90 -17.50 -10.84
N VAL A 72 12.52 -16.97 -11.89
CA VAL A 72 11.91 -16.54 -13.16
C VAL A 72 11.03 -15.30 -13.00
N MET A 73 10.08 -15.29 -12.08
CA MET A 73 9.20 -14.17 -11.76
C MET A 73 8.82 -14.25 -10.27
N SER A 74 9.20 -13.25 -9.51
CA SER A 74 8.90 -13.11 -8.09
C SER A 74 7.41 -12.83 -7.81
N GLY A 75 6.98 -12.95 -6.54
CA GLY A 75 5.62 -12.61 -6.16
C GLY A 75 5.26 -11.14 -6.37
N ILE A 76 6.23 -10.23 -6.22
CA ILE A 76 6.02 -8.80 -6.47
C ILE A 76 5.88 -8.51 -7.96
N GLU A 77 6.72 -9.10 -8.82
CA GLU A 77 6.60 -8.95 -10.27
C GLU A 77 5.28 -9.54 -10.78
N LEU A 78 4.82 -10.66 -10.22
CA LEU A 78 3.49 -11.22 -10.49
C LEU A 78 2.38 -10.24 -10.09
N LEU A 79 2.47 -9.65 -8.90
CA LEU A 79 1.50 -8.65 -8.41
C LEU A 79 1.45 -7.44 -9.35
N GLN A 80 2.61 -6.89 -9.76
CA GLN A 80 2.71 -5.77 -10.69
C GLN A 80 2.06 -6.11 -12.03
N ALA A 81 2.35 -7.30 -12.59
CA ALA A 81 1.73 -7.76 -13.83
C ALA A 81 0.20 -7.89 -13.71
N MET A 82 -0.30 -8.38 -12.57
CA MET A 82 -1.74 -8.46 -12.30
C MET A 82 -2.39 -7.08 -12.17
N ARG A 83 -1.74 -6.12 -11.50
CA ARG A 83 -2.25 -4.75 -11.32
C ARG A 83 -2.20 -3.94 -12.63
N GLY A 84 -1.35 -4.32 -13.59
CA GLY A 84 -1.33 -3.76 -14.94
C GLY A 84 -2.36 -4.33 -15.91
N ASP A 85 -3.05 -5.43 -15.57
CA ASP A 85 -4.04 -6.10 -16.42
C ASP A 85 -5.47 -5.74 -15.97
N GLU A 86 -6.30 -5.23 -16.88
CA GLU A 86 -7.67 -4.77 -16.57
C GLU A 86 -8.57 -5.86 -15.96
N LYS A 87 -8.37 -7.13 -16.31
CA LYS A 87 -9.17 -8.26 -15.79
C LYS A 87 -8.68 -8.77 -14.45
N LEU A 88 -7.36 -8.67 -14.19
CA LEU A 88 -6.72 -9.19 -13.00
C LEU A 88 -6.55 -8.12 -11.92
N PHE A 89 -6.68 -6.85 -12.27
CA PHE A 89 -6.44 -5.70 -11.40
C PHE A 89 -7.16 -5.80 -10.05
N ALA A 90 -8.41 -6.26 -10.05
CA ALA A 90 -9.27 -6.33 -8.86
C ALA A 90 -9.09 -7.63 -8.04
N MET A 91 -8.26 -8.57 -8.51
CA MET A 91 -8.13 -9.87 -7.86
C MET A 91 -7.36 -9.76 -6.55
N PRO A 92 -7.90 -10.31 -5.45
CA PRO A 92 -7.21 -10.38 -4.17
C PRO A 92 -5.88 -11.12 -4.27
N PHE A 93 -4.84 -10.55 -3.63
CA PHE A 93 -3.50 -11.10 -3.63
C PHE A 93 -2.94 -11.14 -2.19
N ILE A 94 -2.66 -12.34 -1.71
CA ILE A 94 -2.07 -12.59 -0.40
C ILE A 94 -0.60 -12.92 -0.61
N LEU A 95 0.29 -12.10 -0.06
CA LEU A 95 1.71 -12.35 -0.09
C LEU A 95 2.12 -13.20 1.12
N ILE A 96 2.74 -14.35 0.87
CA ILE A 96 3.23 -15.26 1.91
C ILE A 96 4.76 -15.22 1.88
N THR A 97 5.39 -14.83 2.98
CA THR A 97 6.84 -14.57 2.95
C THR A 97 7.53 -14.90 4.26
N ALA A 98 8.83 -15.21 4.18
CA ALA A 98 9.75 -15.21 5.32
C ALA A 98 10.49 -13.86 5.45
N GLU A 99 10.24 -12.93 4.52
CA GLU A 99 10.89 -11.63 4.49
C GLU A 99 10.40 -10.73 5.63
N THR A 100 11.33 -10.05 6.28
CA THR A 100 11.07 -9.19 7.44
C THR A 100 11.56 -7.75 7.25
N GLU A 101 12.12 -7.47 6.06
CA GLU A 101 12.62 -6.14 5.72
C GLU A 101 11.48 -5.15 5.49
N ARG A 102 11.43 -4.09 6.30
CA ARG A 102 10.36 -3.09 6.25
C ARG A 102 10.21 -2.43 4.88
N GLY A 103 11.33 -2.08 4.21
CA GLY A 103 11.29 -1.43 2.90
C GLY A 103 10.60 -2.28 1.83
N LYS A 104 10.84 -3.59 1.83
CA LYS A 104 10.16 -4.51 0.92
C LYS A 104 8.67 -4.60 1.20
N VAL A 105 8.27 -4.62 2.48
CA VAL A 105 6.85 -4.62 2.86
C VAL A 105 6.15 -3.35 2.40
N GLU A 106 6.79 -2.18 2.56
CA GLU A 106 6.29 -0.91 2.05
C GLU A 106 6.12 -0.94 0.52
N GLU A 107 7.08 -1.54 -0.19
CA GLU A 107 7.00 -1.78 -1.63
C GLU A 107 5.79 -2.64 -2.01
N ALA A 108 5.60 -3.79 -1.35
CA ALA A 108 4.46 -4.66 -1.60
C ALA A 108 3.11 -3.96 -1.35
N ILE A 109 3.02 -3.17 -0.27
CA ILE A 109 1.84 -2.36 0.05
C ILE A 109 1.57 -1.33 -1.05
N SER A 110 2.61 -0.65 -1.55
CA SER A 110 2.47 0.35 -2.63
C SER A 110 1.97 -0.26 -3.93
N HIS A 111 2.30 -1.52 -4.21
CA HIS A 111 1.79 -2.27 -5.37
C HIS A 111 0.38 -2.86 -5.15
N GLY A 112 -0.24 -2.65 -3.99
CA GLY A 112 -1.64 -3.01 -3.74
C GLY A 112 -1.86 -4.49 -3.40
N ILE A 113 -1.07 -5.05 -2.46
CA ILE A 113 -1.40 -6.35 -1.84
C ILE A 113 -2.69 -6.25 -1.04
N SER A 114 -3.46 -7.32 -1.01
CA SER A 114 -4.69 -7.38 -0.21
C SER A 114 -4.41 -7.81 1.23
N SER A 115 -3.43 -8.66 1.44
CA SER A 115 -3.00 -9.13 2.76
C SER A 115 -1.59 -9.72 2.70
N MET A 116 -0.96 -9.88 3.87
CA MET A 116 0.38 -10.47 4.02
C MET A 116 0.39 -11.49 5.17
N LEU A 117 1.16 -12.58 4.99
CA LEU A 117 1.29 -13.65 5.97
C LEU A 117 2.75 -14.09 6.11
N LEU A 118 3.28 -14.04 7.32
CA LEU A 118 4.66 -14.47 7.61
C LEU A 118 4.76 -15.98 7.79
N LYS A 119 5.72 -16.61 7.08
CA LYS A 119 6.10 -18.03 7.26
C LYS A 119 6.88 -18.20 8.58
N PRO A 120 6.68 -19.32 9.30
CA PRO A 120 5.62 -20.33 9.18
C PRO A 120 4.30 -19.84 9.78
N TYR A 121 3.16 -20.29 9.28
CA TYR A 121 1.82 -19.86 9.70
C TYR A 121 0.90 -21.05 9.98
N ALA A 122 -0.10 -20.82 10.84
CA ALA A 122 -1.13 -21.77 11.18
C ALA A 122 -2.39 -21.59 10.31
N PRO A 123 -3.23 -22.63 10.12
CA PRO A 123 -4.47 -22.55 9.34
C PRO A 123 -5.40 -21.42 9.76
N LYS A 124 -5.49 -21.13 11.05
CA LYS A 124 -6.30 -20.02 11.58
C LYS A 124 -5.81 -18.66 11.10
N GLN A 125 -4.49 -18.47 10.98
CA GLN A 125 -3.91 -17.25 10.46
C GLN A 125 -4.19 -17.11 8.95
N LEU A 126 -4.03 -18.20 8.20
CA LEU A 126 -4.36 -18.25 6.78
C LEU A 126 -5.84 -17.94 6.54
N ALA A 127 -6.74 -18.53 7.34
CA ALA A 127 -8.18 -18.25 7.28
C ALA A 127 -8.50 -16.77 7.47
N ALA A 128 -7.91 -16.14 8.50
CA ALA A 128 -8.12 -14.71 8.78
C ALA A 128 -7.60 -13.82 7.63
N ARG A 129 -6.51 -14.23 6.96
CA ARG A 129 -5.96 -13.50 5.80
C ARG A 129 -6.82 -13.64 4.56
N LEU A 130 -7.35 -14.81 4.32
CA LEU A 130 -8.31 -15.05 3.23
C LEU A 130 -9.57 -14.21 3.42
N GLU A 131 -10.15 -14.21 4.63
CA GLU A 131 -11.32 -13.41 4.95
C GLU A 131 -11.06 -11.91 4.68
N LYS A 132 -9.92 -11.38 5.17
CA LYS A 132 -9.52 -10.00 4.94
C LYS A 132 -9.28 -9.70 3.46
N ALA A 133 -8.64 -10.60 2.73
CA ALA A 133 -8.35 -10.41 1.31
C ALA A 133 -9.60 -10.44 0.43
N LEU A 134 -10.57 -11.29 0.73
CA LEU A 134 -11.83 -11.40 -0.03
C LEU A 134 -12.75 -10.19 0.17
N THR A 135 -12.62 -9.47 1.28
CA THR A 135 -13.34 -8.21 1.52
C THR A 135 -12.59 -6.99 0.99
N TRP A 136 -11.36 -7.17 0.52
CA TRP A 136 -10.55 -6.08 0.00
C TRP A 136 -11.08 -5.55 -1.32
N THR A 137 -11.15 -4.23 -1.43
CA THR A 137 -11.56 -3.54 -2.65
C THR A 137 -10.35 -2.83 -3.26
N PRO A 138 -9.95 -3.16 -4.49
CA PRO A 138 -8.78 -2.53 -5.10
C PRO A 138 -9.03 -1.04 -5.35
N PRO A 139 -8.00 -0.19 -5.22
CA PRO A 139 -8.04 1.17 -5.71
C PRO A 139 -8.10 1.14 -7.24
N ARG A 140 -9.23 1.49 -7.85
CA ARG A 140 -9.37 1.52 -9.32
C ARG A 140 -8.56 2.66 -9.92
N PRO A 141 -7.69 2.44 -10.92
CA PRO A 141 -7.17 3.53 -11.73
C PRO A 141 -8.31 4.06 -12.61
N GLY A 142 -8.56 5.36 -12.49
CA GLY A 142 -9.39 6.22 -13.33
C GLY A 142 -10.23 5.60 -14.46
N LEU A 143 -11.40 5.10 -14.15
CA LEU A 143 -12.48 4.99 -15.12
C LEU A 143 -13.23 6.33 -15.15
N SER A 144 -13.31 6.91 -16.33
CA SER A 144 -14.09 8.09 -16.67
C SER A 144 -15.55 7.91 -16.21
N ALA A 145 -16.11 8.99 -15.62
CA ALA A 145 -17.45 9.03 -15.03
C ALA A 145 -18.61 8.81 -16.02
N ALA A 146 -18.35 8.39 -17.26
CA ALA A 146 -19.36 8.21 -18.31
C ALA A 146 -20.07 6.83 -18.27
N ASP A 147 -19.46 5.78 -17.70
CA ASP A 147 -20.02 4.42 -17.81
C ASP A 147 -20.83 3.94 -16.59
N ASN A 148 -20.95 4.75 -15.52
CA ASN A 148 -21.65 4.32 -14.29
C ASN A 148 -23.07 4.91 -14.10
N LEU A 149 -23.64 5.59 -15.10
CA LEU A 149 -24.98 6.19 -15.01
C LEU A 149 -26.12 5.28 -15.48
N GLN A 150 -25.85 4.04 -15.89
CA GLN A 150 -26.92 3.16 -16.40
C GLN A 150 -27.31 1.97 -15.52
N ASN A 151 -26.70 1.78 -14.34
CA ASN A 151 -27.14 0.66 -13.48
C ASN A 151 -26.90 0.95 -11.98
N LYS A 152 -27.82 1.69 -11.35
CA LYS A 152 -28.18 1.47 -9.92
C LYS A 152 -29.48 2.16 -9.59
N ASP A 153 -30.49 1.33 -9.35
CA ASP A 153 -31.78 1.73 -8.81
C ASP A 153 -31.65 2.49 -7.49
N ALA A 154 -32.45 3.53 -7.39
CA ALA A 154 -32.50 4.50 -6.29
C ALA A 154 -33.15 3.92 -5.03
N THR A 155 -32.47 3.08 -4.24
CA THR A 155 -33.09 2.60 -2.98
C THR A 155 -32.13 2.46 -1.77
N GLU A 156 -30.86 2.84 -1.83
CA GLU A 156 -29.93 2.66 -0.68
C GLU A 156 -29.22 3.93 -0.16
N SER A 157 -29.70 5.12 -0.50
CA SER A 157 -29.00 6.37 -0.10
C SER A 157 -29.50 7.00 1.21
N ARG A 158 -30.08 6.26 2.14
CA ARG A 158 -30.64 6.84 3.39
C ARG A 158 -30.17 6.21 4.71
N SER A 159 -29.09 5.46 4.76
CA SER A 159 -28.69 4.74 5.99
C SER A 159 -27.23 4.91 6.45
N VAL A 160 -26.45 5.83 5.90
CA VAL A 160 -25.01 5.94 6.24
C VAL A 160 -24.66 7.12 7.17
N LEU A 161 -25.64 7.91 7.60
CA LEU A 161 -25.40 9.07 8.50
C LEU A 161 -25.72 8.82 9.98
N ALA A 162 -25.90 7.57 10.40
CA ALA A 162 -26.21 7.26 11.81
C ALA A 162 -25.50 5.97 12.26
N ALA A 163 -24.18 5.93 12.27
CA ALA A 163 -23.41 5.08 13.18
C ALA A 163 -21.91 5.42 13.04
N ALA A 164 -21.47 6.48 13.72
CA ALA A 164 -20.12 6.45 14.26
C ALA A 164 -20.11 5.29 15.27
N PRO A 165 -19.33 4.21 15.09
CA PRO A 165 -19.20 3.24 16.16
C PRO A 165 -18.50 3.94 17.30
N ALA A 166 -19.20 4.09 18.42
CA ALA A 166 -18.61 4.42 19.69
C ALA A 166 -17.44 3.45 19.92
N VAL A 167 -16.23 3.97 19.92
CA VAL A 167 -15.01 3.28 20.37
C VAL A 167 -15.17 3.10 21.88
N SER A 168 -15.92 2.09 22.27
CA SER A 168 -16.03 1.59 23.65
C SER A 168 -16.59 0.18 23.61
N GLN A 169 -15.97 -0.71 22.82
CA GLN A 169 -15.96 -2.10 23.23
C GLN A 169 -14.68 -2.27 24.06
N LEU A 170 -14.90 -2.39 25.36
CA LEU A 170 -13.97 -3.07 26.27
C LEU A 170 -13.63 -4.40 25.58
N VAL A 171 -12.52 -4.40 24.84
CA VAL A 171 -11.84 -5.64 24.50
C VAL A 171 -11.48 -6.20 25.86
N GLU A 172 -12.17 -7.26 26.30
CA GLU A 172 -11.64 -8.15 27.31
C GLU A 172 -10.19 -8.36 26.92
N VAL A 173 -9.28 -7.88 27.74
CA VAL A 173 -7.84 -8.10 27.58
C VAL A 173 -7.67 -9.60 27.72
N ALA A 174 -7.88 -10.34 26.63
CA ALA A 174 -7.55 -11.74 26.58
C ALA A 174 -6.10 -11.83 27.02
N ASP A 175 -5.84 -12.59 28.08
CA ASP A 175 -4.50 -12.80 28.65
C ASP A 175 -3.52 -13.13 27.52
N SER A 176 -2.75 -12.12 27.10
CA SER A 176 -1.88 -12.17 25.90
C SER A 176 -0.61 -13.02 26.15
N ARG A 177 -0.51 -13.65 27.33
CA ARG A 177 0.63 -14.49 27.68
C ARG A 177 0.71 -15.71 26.76
N LEU A 178 1.94 -15.99 26.33
CA LEU A 178 2.24 -17.20 25.55
C LEU A 178 1.95 -18.46 26.38
N THR A 179 1.50 -19.53 25.70
CA THR A 179 1.10 -20.80 26.30
C THR A 179 2.16 -21.87 26.07
N ILE A 180 2.67 -22.47 27.14
CA ILE A 180 3.57 -23.62 27.09
C ILE A 180 2.76 -24.86 27.44
N LEU A 181 2.86 -25.91 26.61
CA LEU A 181 2.39 -27.24 26.91
C LEU A 181 3.56 -28.09 27.42
N ILE A 182 3.41 -28.66 28.61
CA ILE A 182 4.39 -29.56 29.22
C ILE A 182 3.79 -30.98 29.17
N VAL A 183 4.55 -31.91 28.59
CA VAL A 183 4.13 -33.31 28.39
C VAL A 183 5.17 -34.21 29.02
N ASP A 184 4.80 -34.91 30.08
CA ASP A 184 5.65 -35.88 30.79
C ASP A 184 4.71 -36.87 31.53
N ASP A 185 5.00 -38.15 31.55
CA ASP A 185 4.18 -39.15 32.23
C ASP A 185 4.31 -39.09 33.78
N THR A 186 5.39 -38.47 34.26
CA THR A 186 5.71 -38.30 35.67
C THR A 186 5.16 -36.98 36.21
N GLN A 187 4.28 -37.06 37.21
CA GLN A 187 3.63 -35.90 37.81
C GLN A 187 4.63 -34.92 38.44
N ASP A 188 5.71 -35.43 39.05
CA ASP A 188 6.74 -34.60 39.67
C ASP A 188 7.47 -33.72 38.63
N ASN A 189 7.77 -34.24 37.45
CA ASN A 189 8.38 -33.49 36.35
C ASN A 189 7.43 -32.39 35.84
N LEU A 190 6.14 -32.69 35.67
CA LEU A 190 5.14 -31.70 35.29
C LEU A 190 5.05 -30.57 36.29
N LEU A 191 5.04 -30.86 37.59
CA LEU A 191 4.99 -29.87 38.65
C LEU A 191 6.27 -29.01 38.68
N LEU A 192 7.43 -29.66 38.59
CA LEU A 192 8.73 -28.97 38.55
C LEU A 192 8.79 -27.96 37.39
N LEU A 193 8.54 -28.44 36.17
CA LEU A 193 8.57 -27.60 34.99
C LEU A 193 7.49 -26.50 35.01
N SER A 194 6.28 -26.83 35.52
CA SER A 194 5.22 -25.82 35.62
C SER A 194 5.58 -24.69 36.60
N GLN A 195 6.24 -25.00 37.70
CA GLN A 195 6.67 -24.01 38.67
C GLN A 195 7.76 -23.06 38.10
N LEU A 196 8.62 -23.55 37.22
CA LEU A 196 9.67 -22.74 36.59
C LEU A 196 9.09 -21.60 35.72
N PHE A 197 7.91 -21.81 35.12
CA PHE A 197 7.32 -20.90 34.15
C PHE A 197 6.02 -20.24 34.63
N LYS A 198 5.50 -20.66 35.79
CA LYS A 198 4.30 -20.09 36.40
C LYS A 198 4.51 -18.60 36.72
N GLY A 199 3.66 -17.74 36.15
CA GLY A 199 3.74 -16.29 36.32
C GLY A 199 4.17 -15.55 35.07
N GLU A 200 5.10 -16.08 34.28
CA GLU A 200 5.49 -15.49 32.98
C GLU A 200 4.63 -15.99 31.83
N TYR A 201 4.23 -17.28 31.86
CA TYR A 201 3.54 -17.97 30.78
C TYR A 201 2.27 -18.66 31.28
N ARG A 202 1.35 -18.92 30.34
CA ARG A 202 0.20 -19.80 30.60
C ARG A 202 0.66 -21.26 30.45
N ILE A 203 0.44 -22.10 31.47
CA ILE A 203 0.89 -23.49 31.44
C ILE A 203 -0.28 -24.43 31.23
N ARG A 204 -0.13 -25.37 30.29
CA ARG A 204 -0.96 -26.54 30.13
C ARG A 204 -0.10 -27.79 30.40
N MET A 205 -0.69 -28.81 30.97
CA MET A 205 0.01 -30.06 31.31
C MET A 205 -0.72 -31.25 30.72
N ALA A 206 0.03 -32.20 30.18
CA ALA A 206 -0.48 -33.48 29.68
C ALA A 206 0.38 -34.64 30.18
N GLN A 207 -0.23 -35.67 30.71
CA GLN A 207 0.45 -36.90 31.20
C GLN A 207 0.57 -37.97 30.13
N THR A 208 -0.02 -37.78 28.96
CA THR A 208 -0.03 -38.74 27.87
C THR A 208 0.10 -38.10 26.51
N GLY A 209 0.68 -38.80 25.53
CA GLY A 209 0.78 -38.37 24.16
C GLY A 209 -0.59 -38.03 23.54
N ALA A 210 -1.62 -38.83 23.81
CA ALA A 210 -2.98 -38.60 23.31
C ALA A 210 -3.54 -37.26 23.81
N LYS A 211 -3.33 -36.90 25.11
CA LYS A 211 -3.77 -35.60 25.65
C LYS A 211 -2.96 -34.45 25.13
N ALA A 212 -1.68 -34.66 24.84
CA ALA A 212 -0.85 -33.67 24.18
C ALA A 212 -1.36 -33.34 22.77
N LEU A 213 -1.73 -34.35 21.98
CA LEU A 213 -2.29 -34.16 20.65
C LEU A 213 -3.63 -33.40 20.70
N GLU A 214 -4.51 -33.74 21.67
CA GLU A 214 -5.77 -32.98 21.85
C GLU A 214 -5.52 -31.49 22.06
N PHE A 215 -4.53 -31.11 22.88
CA PHE A 215 -4.20 -29.70 23.10
C PHE A 215 -3.56 -29.04 21.89
N THR A 216 -2.68 -29.74 21.18
CA THR A 216 -1.95 -29.18 20.05
C THR A 216 -2.79 -29.03 18.78
N THR A 217 -3.84 -29.85 18.65
CA THR A 217 -4.78 -29.76 17.51
C THR A 217 -6.02 -28.92 17.79
N SER A 218 -6.16 -28.39 19.01
CA SER A 218 -7.29 -27.55 19.43
C SER A 218 -7.30 -26.19 18.72
N ASP A 219 -8.43 -25.45 18.82
CA ASP A 219 -8.57 -24.09 18.27
C ASP A 219 -7.61 -23.05 18.90
N ASN A 220 -7.09 -23.34 20.11
CA ASN A 220 -6.10 -22.53 20.79
C ASN A 220 -4.86 -23.38 21.12
N PRO A 221 -4.02 -23.69 20.13
CA PRO A 221 -2.84 -24.51 20.34
C PRO A 221 -1.79 -23.76 21.20
N PRO A 222 -0.88 -24.51 21.86
CA PRO A 222 0.22 -23.90 22.61
C PRO A 222 1.25 -23.24 21.68
N ASP A 223 2.01 -22.29 22.23
CA ASP A 223 3.09 -21.59 21.52
C ASP A 223 4.42 -22.35 21.55
N LEU A 224 4.57 -23.28 22.50
CA LEU A 224 5.74 -24.15 22.66
C LEU A 224 5.30 -25.43 23.35
N VAL A 225 5.91 -26.56 22.95
CA VAL A 225 5.73 -27.85 23.62
C VAL A 225 7.06 -28.30 24.21
N LEU A 226 7.07 -28.59 25.52
CA LEU A 226 8.12 -29.34 26.20
C LEU A 226 7.64 -30.79 26.25
N LEU A 227 8.34 -31.70 25.60
CA LEU A 227 7.85 -33.07 25.34
C LEU A 227 8.84 -34.11 25.83
N ASP A 228 8.44 -34.88 26.82
CA ASP A 228 9.24 -36.06 27.21
C ASP A 228 9.26 -37.08 26.08
N VAL A 229 10.43 -37.68 25.87
CA VAL A 229 10.60 -38.76 24.88
C VAL A 229 10.09 -40.09 25.40
N MET A 230 10.35 -40.40 26.68
CA MET A 230 10.10 -41.70 27.24
C MET A 230 8.74 -41.74 27.96
N MET A 231 7.67 -41.97 27.22
CA MET A 231 6.32 -42.08 27.75
C MET A 231 5.68 -43.44 27.40
N PRO A 232 4.82 -43.98 28.27
CA PRO A 232 4.11 -45.24 27.98
C PRO A 232 3.06 -45.09 26.89
N LYS A 233 2.83 -46.12 26.09
CA LYS A 233 1.84 -46.23 25.00
C LYS A 233 2.18 -45.42 23.74
N MET A 234 2.54 -44.19 23.85
CA MET A 234 2.90 -43.29 22.76
C MET A 234 4.13 -42.47 23.20
N ASP A 235 5.26 -42.71 22.58
CA ASP A 235 6.50 -42.00 22.90
C ASP A 235 6.49 -40.57 22.35
N GLY A 236 7.43 -39.74 22.82
CA GLY A 236 7.50 -38.34 22.41
C GLY A 236 7.80 -38.16 20.91
N PHE A 237 8.50 -39.08 20.27
CA PHE A 237 8.77 -39.04 18.84
C PHE A 237 7.50 -39.31 18.02
N GLU A 238 6.67 -40.25 18.47
CA GLU A 238 5.37 -40.55 17.86
C GLU A 238 4.43 -39.34 17.98
N VAL A 239 4.40 -38.68 19.15
CA VAL A 239 3.64 -37.44 19.36
C VAL A 239 4.14 -36.35 18.41
N ALA A 240 5.46 -36.12 18.34
CA ALA A 240 6.04 -35.11 17.45
C ALA A 240 5.71 -35.40 15.99
N LYS A 241 5.81 -36.64 15.54
CA LYS A 241 5.43 -37.05 14.19
C LYS A 241 3.97 -36.72 13.89
N ALA A 242 3.05 -37.12 14.78
CA ALA A 242 1.63 -36.80 14.64
C ALA A 242 1.35 -35.31 14.64
N MET A 243 2.09 -34.52 15.44
CA MET A 243 2.01 -33.07 15.42
C MET A 243 2.47 -32.49 14.07
N ARG A 244 3.50 -33.03 13.43
CA ARG A 244 3.99 -32.55 12.11
C ARG A 244 3.04 -32.92 10.97
N GLU A 245 2.28 -33.99 11.12
CA GLU A 245 1.28 -34.42 10.15
C GLU A 245 -0.04 -33.62 10.27
N HIS A 246 -0.26 -32.93 11.40
CA HIS A 246 -1.49 -32.16 11.62
C HIS A 246 -1.26 -30.65 11.41
N PRO A 247 -2.03 -29.98 10.54
CA PRO A 247 -1.79 -28.57 10.17
C PRO A 247 -1.84 -27.56 11.31
N ASN A 248 -2.69 -27.77 12.34
CA ASN A 248 -2.75 -26.85 13.49
C ASN A 248 -1.51 -26.93 14.38
N SER A 249 -0.77 -28.05 14.34
CA SER A 249 0.37 -28.30 15.22
C SER A 249 1.71 -28.40 14.50
N GLN A 250 1.72 -28.52 13.16
CA GLN A 250 2.95 -28.72 12.39
C GLN A 250 4.01 -27.63 12.58
N THR A 251 3.58 -26.39 12.89
CA THR A 251 4.48 -25.24 13.07
C THR A 251 4.83 -24.94 14.53
N ILE A 252 4.24 -25.68 15.48
CA ILE A 252 4.49 -25.47 16.91
C ILE A 252 5.91 -25.95 17.23
N PRO A 253 6.78 -25.12 17.84
CA PRO A 253 8.09 -25.52 18.24
C PRO A 253 8.03 -26.58 19.35
N ILE A 254 8.86 -27.64 19.21
CA ILE A 254 8.96 -28.74 20.16
C ILE A 254 10.37 -28.74 20.74
N ILE A 255 10.50 -28.73 22.05
CA ILE A 255 11.74 -28.99 22.78
C ILE A 255 11.58 -30.36 23.45
N PHE A 256 12.40 -31.34 23.06
CA PHE A 256 12.42 -32.62 23.73
C PHE A 256 13.08 -32.55 25.09
N VAL A 257 12.49 -33.25 26.07
CA VAL A 257 13.06 -33.48 27.39
C VAL A 257 13.36 -34.96 27.50
N THR A 258 14.63 -35.36 27.63
CA THR A 258 15.01 -36.78 27.51
C THR A 258 16.13 -37.18 28.45
N ALA A 259 16.06 -38.46 28.93
CA ALA A 259 17.20 -39.09 29.61
C ALA A 259 18.22 -39.69 28.62
N MET A 260 17.91 -39.75 27.33
CA MET A 260 18.77 -40.32 26.31
C MET A 260 19.89 -39.35 25.92
N VAL A 261 21.14 -39.79 26.10
CA VAL A 261 22.34 -39.03 25.71
C VAL A 261 22.87 -39.45 24.32
N ALA A 262 22.27 -40.50 23.72
CA ALA A 262 22.73 -41.06 22.44
C ALA A 262 22.56 -40.07 21.27
N ALA A 263 23.60 -39.95 20.46
CA ALA A 263 23.63 -39.08 19.28
C ALA A 263 22.49 -39.39 18.30
N ASP A 264 22.12 -40.66 18.16
CA ASP A 264 21.05 -41.11 17.26
C ASP A 264 19.66 -40.59 17.65
N ALA A 265 19.36 -40.51 18.95
CA ALA A 265 18.10 -39.97 19.44
C ALA A 265 17.98 -38.44 19.16
N ARG A 266 19.10 -37.75 19.22
CA ARG A 266 19.19 -36.32 18.90
C ARG A 266 18.97 -36.05 17.42
N LEU A 267 19.61 -36.84 16.54
CA LEU A 267 19.40 -36.77 15.10
C LEU A 267 17.95 -37.03 14.73
N LYS A 268 17.36 -38.10 15.28
CA LYS A 268 15.95 -38.44 15.08
C LYS A 268 15.00 -37.33 15.51
N GLY A 269 15.27 -36.65 16.62
CA GLY A 269 14.48 -35.52 17.08
C GLY A 269 14.58 -34.30 16.13
N LEU A 270 15.75 -34.00 15.62
CA LEU A 270 15.96 -32.92 14.66
C LEU A 270 15.29 -33.21 13.31
N ASP A 271 15.34 -34.46 12.82
CA ASP A 271 14.64 -34.89 11.60
C ASP A 271 13.12 -34.74 11.71
N LEU A 272 12.58 -34.86 12.92
CA LEU A 272 11.16 -34.61 13.22
C LEU A 272 10.85 -33.11 13.41
N GLY A 273 11.81 -32.24 13.14
CA GLY A 273 11.63 -30.78 13.22
C GLY A 273 11.54 -30.24 14.65
N ALA A 274 12.16 -30.91 15.62
CA ALA A 274 12.34 -30.33 16.94
C ALA A 274 13.32 -29.14 16.86
N VAL A 275 13.03 -28.11 17.63
CA VAL A 275 13.87 -26.91 17.67
C VAL A 275 15.05 -27.05 18.65
N ASP A 276 14.91 -27.92 19.66
CA ASP A 276 15.96 -28.16 20.66
C ASP A 276 15.65 -29.45 21.48
N TYR A 277 16.57 -29.80 22.38
CA TYR A 277 16.39 -30.87 23.36
C TYR A 277 17.07 -30.51 24.70
N ILE A 278 16.54 -31.06 25.78
CA ILE A 278 16.99 -30.90 27.17
C ILE A 278 17.25 -32.26 27.75
N THR A 279 18.43 -32.49 28.35
CA THR A 279 18.76 -33.75 28.99
C THR A 279 18.29 -33.79 30.43
N LYS A 280 17.76 -34.93 30.89
CA LYS A 280 17.51 -35.18 32.30
C LYS A 280 18.84 -35.63 32.97
N PRO A 281 19.21 -35.20 34.22
CA PRO A 281 18.36 -34.43 35.12
C PRO A 281 18.18 -32.96 34.65
N ILE A 282 16.98 -32.44 34.89
CA ILE A 282 16.59 -31.10 34.42
C ILE A 282 17.35 -30.04 35.22
N ASP A 283 18.20 -29.25 34.53
CA ASP A 283 18.79 -28.04 35.09
C ASP A 283 17.84 -26.86 34.88
N PRO A 284 17.26 -26.28 35.95
CA PRO A 284 16.28 -25.20 35.85
C PRO A 284 16.75 -23.98 35.04
N GLU A 285 17.99 -23.58 35.17
CA GLU A 285 18.51 -22.37 34.52
C GLU A 285 18.67 -22.60 33.00
N THR A 286 19.19 -23.75 32.62
CA THR A 286 19.31 -24.13 31.19
C THR A 286 17.93 -24.21 30.53
N VAL A 287 16.94 -24.80 31.19
CA VAL A 287 15.59 -24.92 30.64
C VAL A 287 14.94 -23.55 30.47
N LYS A 288 15.01 -22.69 31.50
CA LYS A 288 14.48 -21.32 31.41
C LYS A 288 15.10 -20.53 30.27
N LEU A 289 16.42 -20.61 30.11
CA LEU A 289 17.12 -19.88 29.05
C LEU A 289 16.65 -20.34 27.65
N ARG A 290 16.58 -21.64 27.41
CA ARG A 290 16.17 -22.21 26.11
C ARG A 290 14.71 -21.86 25.78
N VAL A 291 13.80 -22.09 26.72
CA VAL A 291 12.38 -21.78 26.56
C VAL A 291 12.18 -20.28 26.31
N ARG A 292 12.86 -19.41 27.08
CA ARG A 292 12.79 -17.95 26.91
C ARG A 292 13.26 -17.52 25.53
N ASN A 293 14.35 -18.10 25.01
CA ASN A 293 14.87 -17.77 23.70
C ASN A 293 13.87 -18.10 22.57
N PHE A 294 13.24 -19.27 22.62
CA PHE A 294 12.26 -19.68 21.62
C PHE A 294 10.96 -18.87 21.72
N LEU A 295 10.46 -18.66 22.92
CA LEU A 295 9.25 -17.85 23.11
C LEU A 295 9.47 -16.38 22.75
N ARG A 296 10.69 -15.84 22.96
CA ARG A 296 11.06 -14.51 22.46
C ARG A 296 10.99 -14.44 20.94
N TYR A 297 11.47 -15.45 20.23
CA TYR A 297 11.35 -15.53 18.78
C TYR A 297 9.88 -15.56 18.33
N VAL A 298 9.03 -16.38 18.97
CA VAL A 298 7.59 -16.45 18.70
C VAL A 298 6.94 -15.07 18.92
N GLN A 299 7.29 -14.39 20.01
CA GLN A 299 6.75 -13.06 20.32
C GLN A 299 7.20 -12.01 19.31
N LEU A 300 8.48 -11.99 18.94
CA LEU A 300 9.00 -11.05 17.93
C LEU A 300 8.29 -11.22 16.59
N ARG A 301 8.06 -12.47 16.17
CA ARG A 301 7.32 -12.75 14.93
C ARG A 301 5.87 -12.28 15.00
N ARG A 302 5.19 -12.46 16.14
CA ARG A 302 3.83 -11.93 16.33
C ARG A 302 3.78 -10.41 16.26
N ASN A 303 4.74 -9.76 16.91
CA ASN A 303 4.83 -8.30 16.90
C ASN A 303 5.08 -7.78 15.48
N LEU A 304 5.98 -8.42 14.74
CA LEU A 304 6.28 -8.06 13.35
C LEU A 304 5.05 -8.24 12.43
N GLN A 305 4.31 -9.34 12.60
CA GLN A 305 3.07 -9.53 11.85
C GLN A 305 2.04 -8.45 12.18
N ALA A 306 1.90 -8.08 13.45
CA ALA A 306 0.99 -7.02 13.87
C ALA A 306 1.43 -5.64 13.33
N GLU A 307 2.73 -5.36 13.27
CA GLU A 307 3.28 -4.15 12.65
C GLU A 307 2.92 -4.08 11.16
N PHE A 308 3.12 -5.17 10.42
CA PHE A 308 2.77 -5.23 8.99
C PHE A 308 1.28 -5.06 8.75
N ASP A 309 0.45 -5.63 9.62
CA ASP A 309 -1.00 -5.45 9.57
C ASP A 309 -1.40 -3.99 9.77
N SER A 310 -0.79 -3.33 10.74
CA SER A 310 -1.03 -1.91 11.00
C SER A 310 -0.57 -1.02 9.84
N MET A 311 0.57 -1.33 9.22
CA MET A 311 1.03 -0.63 8.02
C MET A 311 0.05 -0.77 6.85
N LEU A 312 -0.43 -2.00 6.59
CA LEU A 312 -1.39 -2.28 5.55
C LEU A 312 -2.74 -1.57 5.81
N GLU A 313 -3.24 -1.61 7.04
CA GLU A 313 -4.48 -0.92 7.44
C GLU A 313 -4.36 0.60 7.30
N THR A 314 -3.24 1.16 7.72
CA THR A 314 -2.98 2.60 7.58
C THR A 314 -2.94 3.02 6.11
N ALA A 315 -2.29 2.22 5.25
CA ALA A 315 -2.24 2.48 3.81
C ALA A 315 -3.63 2.38 3.17
N GLN A 316 -4.42 1.36 3.52
CA GLN A 316 -5.79 1.19 3.05
C GLN A 316 -6.70 2.34 3.51
N LEU A 317 -6.63 2.72 4.78
CA LEU A 317 -7.41 3.85 5.30
C LEU A 317 -7.06 5.16 4.59
N ARG A 318 -5.77 5.41 4.35
CA ARG A 318 -5.32 6.59 3.60
C ARG A 318 -5.90 6.61 2.18
N GLU A 319 -5.91 5.47 1.49
CA GLU A 319 -6.51 5.35 0.15
C GLU A 319 -8.04 5.57 0.17
N ASP A 320 -8.72 5.02 1.17
CA ASP A 320 -10.17 5.18 1.31
C ASP A 320 -10.56 6.63 1.60
N VAL A 321 -9.86 7.29 2.53
CA VAL A 321 -10.07 8.72 2.83
C VAL A 321 -9.86 9.58 1.58
N GLU A 322 -8.81 9.30 0.81
CA GLU A 322 -8.52 10.04 -0.41
C GLU A 322 -9.59 9.81 -1.49
N ARG A 323 -10.04 8.58 -1.67
CA ARG A 323 -11.12 8.23 -2.61
C ARG A 323 -12.43 8.92 -2.24
N ILE A 324 -12.84 8.84 -0.97
CA ILE A 324 -14.07 9.46 -0.46
C ILE A 324 -13.97 10.97 -0.63
N THR A 325 -12.89 11.58 -0.17
CA THR A 325 -12.68 13.03 -0.26
C THR A 325 -12.76 13.52 -1.71
N ARG A 326 -12.19 12.78 -2.64
CA ARG A 326 -12.19 13.14 -4.07
C ARG A 326 -13.57 13.01 -4.70
N HIS A 327 -14.22 11.86 -4.54
CA HIS A 327 -15.50 11.57 -5.19
C HIS A 327 -16.65 12.37 -4.57
N ASP A 328 -16.71 12.40 -3.26
CA ASP A 328 -17.84 12.96 -2.53
C ASP A 328 -17.81 14.50 -2.45
N LEU A 329 -16.61 15.10 -2.62
CA LEU A 329 -16.49 16.55 -2.76
C LEU A 329 -16.65 17.04 -4.19
N LYS A 330 -16.26 16.26 -5.19
CA LYS A 330 -16.36 16.67 -6.60
C LYS A 330 -17.81 16.82 -7.08
N ALA A 331 -18.68 15.90 -6.69
CA ALA A 331 -20.09 15.91 -7.10
C ALA A 331 -20.87 17.14 -6.59
N PRO A 332 -20.86 17.49 -5.27
CA PRO A 332 -21.52 18.69 -4.78
C PRO A 332 -20.91 19.99 -5.34
N LEU A 333 -19.59 20.05 -5.53
CA LEU A 333 -18.95 21.22 -6.13
C LEU A 333 -19.36 21.41 -7.60
N ALA A 334 -19.46 20.33 -8.37
CA ALA A 334 -20.01 20.39 -9.73
C ALA A 334 -21.46 20.84 -9.75
N GLY A 335 -22.27 20.42 -8.76
CA GLY A 335 -23.65 20.87 -8.58
C GLY A 335 -23.72 22.37 -8.28
N VAL A 336 -22.88 22.86 -7.36
CA VAL A 336 -22.79 24.31 -7.06
C VAL A 336 -22.37 25.11 -8.30
N LEU A 337 -21.38 24.61 -9.06
CA LEU A 337 -20.92 25.25 -10.29
C LEU A 337 -22.06 25.38 -11.31
N GLY A 338 -22.84 24.29 -11.53
CA GLY A 338 -23.98 24.33 -12.44
C GLY A 338 -25.08 25.32 -12.01
N LEU A 339 -25.38 25.40 -10.71
CA LEU A 339 -26.33 26.38 -10.17
C LEU A 339 -25.84 27.82 -10.35
N VAL A 340 -24.56 28.07 -10.09
CA VAL A 340 -23.95 29.41 -10.27
C VAL A 340 -23.98 29.83 -11.73
N GLN A 341 -23.64 28.95 -12.64
CA GLN A 341 -23.68 29.20 -14.08
C GLN A 341 -25.09 29.51 -14.57
N ALA A 342 -26.08 28.73 -14.13
CA ALA A 342 -27.48 29.00 -14.46
C ALA A 342 -27.98 30.35 -13.92
N LEU A 343 -27.53 30.76 -12.73
CA LEU A 343 -27.84 32.07 -12.17
C LEU A 343 -27.14 33.22 -12.90
N VAL A 344 -25.90 33.03 -13.37
CA VAL A 344 -25.16 34.06 -14.14
C VAL A 344 -25.84 34.34 -15.50
N GLU A 345 -26.53 33.34 -16.07
CA GLU A 345 -27.29 33.47 -17.32
C GLU A 345 -28.71 34.03 -17.13
N ASP A 346 -29.16 34.22 -15.89
CA ASP A 346 -30.51 34.74 -15.58
C ASP A 346 -30.55 36.26 -15.72
N ASP A 347 -31.35 36.77 -16.65
CA ASP A 347 -31.53 38.21 -16.90
C ASP A 347 -32.14 39.00 -15.73
N SER A 348 -32.64 38.31 -14.70
CA SER A 348 -33.28 38.93 -13.53
C SER A 348 -32.29 39.45 -12.48
N ILE A 349 -30.99 39.05 -12.54
CA ILE A 349 -29.98 39.42 -11.55
C ILE A 349 -29.24 40.70 -11.96
N ASN A 350 -28.86 41.51 -10.96
CA ASN A 350 -28.14 42.74 -11.21
C ASN A 350 -26.65 42.51 -11.38
N ARG A 351 -25.96 43.49 -12.01
CA ARG A 351 -24.52 43.43 -12.34
C ARG A 351 -23.63 43.07 -11.14
N ARG A 352 -23.94 43.60 -9.95
CA ARG A 352 -23.17 43.32 -8.72
C ARG A 352 -23.34 41.86 -8.28
N GLN A 353 -24.53 41.30 -8.44
CA GLN A 353 -24.80 39.87 -8.13
C GLN A 353 -24.08 38.95 -9.14
N VAL A 354 -24.04 39.34 -10.43
CA VAL A 354 -23.27 38.61 -11.45
C VAL A 354 -21.78 38.56 -11.08
N GLU A 355 -21.20 39.70 -10.64
CA GLU A 355 -19.80 39.77 -10.21
C GLU A 355 -19.52 38.87 -9.00
N GLN A 356 -20.45 38.80 -8.02
CA GLN A 356 -20.34 37.92 -6.87
C GLN A 356 -20.46 36.43 -7.26
N LEU A 357 -21.37 36.11 -8.17
CA LEU A 357 -21.53 34.72 -8.67
C LEU A 357 -20.32 34.26 -9.46
N ARG A 358 -19.73 35.12 -10.27
CA ARG A 358 -18.47 34.82 -10.97
C ARG A 358 -17.32 34.56 -10.00
N PHE A 359 -17.22 35.30 -8.91
CA PHE A 359 -16.24 35.01 -7.85
C PHE A 359 -16.45 33.65 -7.21
N VAL A 360 -17.72 33.25 -6.97
CA VAL A 360 -18.04 31.90 -6.47
C VAL A 360 -17.67 30.84 -7.51
N GLU A 361 -17.99 31.06 -8.79
CA GLU A 361 -17.60 30.17 -9.90
C GLU A 361 -16.09 29.93 -9.94
N GLU A 362 -15.30 31.01 -9.93
CA GLU A 362 -13.85 30.94 -9.91
C GLU A 362 -13.31 30.17 -8.70
N THR A 363 -13.91 30.42 -7.52
CA THR A 363 -13.50 29.73 -6.28
C THR A 363 -13.79 28.22 -6.36
N VAL A 364 -14.95 27.83 -6.85
CA VAL A 364 -15.31 26.42 -7.03
C VAL A 364 -14.40 25.74 -8.06
N MET A 365 -14.12 26.40 -9.17
CA MET A 365 -13.18 25.89 -10.19
C MET A 365 -11.78 25.73 -9.63
N GLN A 366 -11.32 26.65 -8.80
CA GLN A 366 -10.02 26.56 -8.13
C GLN A 366 -9.96 25.35 -7.18
N VAL A 367 -11.00 25.10 -6.38
CA VAL A 367 -11.07 23.93 -5.49
C VAL A 367 -11.06 22.64 -6.29
N LEU A 368 -11.86 22.53 -7.36
CA LEU A 368 -11.87 21.38 -8.25
C LEU A 368 -10.49 21.12 -8.90
N SER A 369 -9.80 22.18 -9.32
CA SER A 369 -8.46 22.08 -9.86
C SER A 369 -7.45 21.58 -8.82
N MET A 370 -7.49 22.10 -7.59
CA MET A 370 -6.66 21.62 -6.48
C MET A 370 -6.89 20.15 -6.16
N MET A 371 -8.14 19.69 -6.18
CA MET A 371 -8.48 18.28 -5.93
C MET A 371 -7.93 17.37 -7.04
N ASN A 372 -8.08 17.77 -8.30
CA ASN A 372 -7.54 17.00 -9.43
C ASN A 372 -6.01 16.93 -9.37
N LEU A 373 -5.35 18.06 -9.08
CA LEU A 373 -3.89 18.12 -8.94
C LEU A 373 -3.40 17.22 -7.80
N SER A 374 -4.04 17.28 -6.63
CA SER A 374 -3.70 16.40 -5.49
C SER A 374 -3.78 14.91 -5.87
N SER A 375 -4.77 14.54 -6.69
CA SER A 375 -4.91 13.19 -7.22
C SER A 375 -3.75 12.75 -8.10
N GLU A 376 -3.34 13.60 -9.06
CA GLU A 376 -2.23 13.28 -9.95
C GLU A 376 -0.90 13.21 -9.18
N LEU A 377 -0.67 14.14 -8.25
CA LEU A 377 0.50 14.11 -7.37
C LEU A 377 0.59 12.82 -6.56
N TYR A 378 -0.53 12.37 -6.00
CA TYR A 378 -0.58 11.11 -5.27
C TYR A 378 -0.22 9.90 -6.14
N LYS A 379 -0.75 9.82 -7.36
CA LYS A 379 -0.41 8.75 -8.31
C LYS A 379 1.08 8.73 -8.63
N ILE A 380 1.68 9.90 -8.80
CA ILE A 380 3.10 10.05 -9.09
C ILE A 380 3.94 9.64 -7.87
N GLU A 381 3.61 10.15 -6.67
CA GLU A 381 4.32 9.83 -5.42
C GLU A 381 4.25 8.34 -5.05
N THR A 382 3.16 7.65 -5.41
CA THR A 382 2.97 6.22 -5.15
C THR A 382 3.45 5.31 -6.28
N GLY A 383 4.08 5.87 -7.34
CA GLY A 383 4.54 5.10 -8.50
C GLY A 383 3.42 4.49 -9.35
N ARG A 384 2.18 4.94 -9.16
CA ARG A 384 0.99 4.44 -9.89
C ARG A 384 0.65 5.26 -11.13
N PHE A 385 1.42 6.29 -11.39
CA PHE A 385 1.22 7.13 -12.56
C PHE A 385 1.78 6.43 -13.81
N VAL A 386 0.94 6.29 -14.82
CA VAL A 386 1.35 5.76 -16.13
C VAL A 386 1.40 6.91 -17.12
N LEU A 387 2.60 7.29 -17.52
CA LEU A 387 2.81 8.33 -18.51
C LEU A 387 2.35 7.83 -19.89
N ARG A 388 1.53 8.64 -20.56
CA ARG A 388 1.13 8.45 -21.97
C ARG A 388 1.65 9.61 -22.80
N PRO A 389 2.92 9.57 -23.21
CA PRO A 389 3.54 10.73 -23.86
C PRO A 389 2.99 10.94 -25.27
N ALA A 390 2.71 12.20 -25.57
CA ALA A 390 2.33 12.65 -26.89
C ALA A 390 3.14 13.89 -27.28
N PRO A 391 3.33 14.19 -28.57
CA PRO A 391 3.96 15.44 -29.00
C PRO A 391 3.13 16.66 -28.58
N ILE A 392 3.75 17.59 -27.87
CA ILE A 392 3.12 18.82 -27.37
C ILE A 392 3.82 20.04 -27.92
N ARG A 393 3.08 20.97 -28.50
CA ARG A 393 3.54 22.29 -28.95
C ARG A 393 3.60 23.25 -27.75
N ILE A 394 4.69 23.16 -27.00
CA ILE A 394 4.86 23.88 -25.73
C ILE A 394 4.69 25.41 -25.93
N GLY A 395 5.15 25.98 -27.05
CA GLY A 395 4.99 27.41 -27.33
C GLY A 395 3.53 27.86 -27.42
N GLU A 396 2.64 27.04 -28.01
CA GLU A 396 1.20 27.33 -28.07
C GLU A 396 0.56 27.25 -26.68
N LEU A 397 0.93 26.23 -25.92
CA LEU A 397 0.45 26.01 -24.55
C LEU A 397 0.81 27.22 -23.66
N LEU A 398 2.07 27.66 -23.69
CA LEU A 398 2.57 28.78 -22.89
C LEU A 398 1.93 30.13 -23.28
N ARG A 399 1.69 30.37 -24.58
CA ARG A 399 0.97 31.59 -25.02
C ARG A 399 -0.46 31.60 -24.46
N ARG A 400 -1.16 30.45 -24.49
CA ARG A 400 -2.52 30.34 -23.93
C ARG A 400 -2.54 30.61 -22.42
N ILE A 401 -1.59 30.06 -21.66
CA ILE A 401 -1.47 30.34 -20.22
C ILE A 401 -1.16 31.80 -19.97
N ALA A 402 -0.21 32.37 -20.71
CA ALA A 402 0.16 33.80 -20.61
C ALA A 402 -1.00 34.76 -20.90
N GLU A 403 -1.89 34.42 -21.85
CA GLU A 403 -3.11 35.19 -22.12
C GLU A 403 -4.08 35.18 -20.94
N MET A 404 -4.28 34.02 -20.31
CA MET A 404 -5.11 33.88 -19.11
C MET A 404 -4.54 34.68 -17.94
N ASP A 405 -3.21 34.59 -17.72
CA ASP A 405 -2.55 35.30 -16.63
C ASP A 405 -2.55 36.84 -16.86
N ARG A 406 -2.48 37.35 -18.11
CA ARG A 406 -2.65 38.77 -18.40
C ARG A 406 -4.01 39.31 -17.95
N VAL A 407 -5.06 38.51 -18.12
CA VAL A 407 -6.41 38.86 -17.65
C VAL A 407 -6.48 38.81 -16.11
N THR A 408 -5.99 37.73 -15.53
CA THR A 408 -6.02 37.51 -14.08
C THR A 408 -5.23 38.56 -13.29
N PHE A 409 -4.08 39.00 -13.82
CA PHE A 409 -3.21 40.00 -13.20
C PHE A 409 -3.28 41.37 -13.86
N ALA A 410 -4.40 41.70 -14.53
CA ALA A 410 -4.56 43.00 -15.24
C ALA A 410 -4.32 44.21 -14.34
N GLU A 411 -4.72 44.17 -13.07
CA GLU A 411 -4.50 45.25 -12.09
C GLU A 411 -3.01 45.52 -11.81
N LYS A 412 -2.15 44.50 -11.93
CA LYS A 412 -0.70 44.67 -11.79
C LYS A 412 -0.03 45.28 -13.04
N GLY A 413 -0.69 45.29 -14.18
CA GLY A 413 -0.13 45.85 -15.43
C GLY A 413 1.13 45.09 -15.90
N LEU A 414 1.20 43.78 -15.73
CA LEU A 414 2.37 42.98 -16.09
C LEU A 414 2.50 42.81 -17.61
N ALA A 415 3.72 42.96 -18.12
CA ALA A 415 4.05 42.66 -19.52
C ALA A 415 4.57 41.21 -19.63
N ILE A 416 3.73 40.30 -20.10
CA ILE A 416 4.12 38.89 -20.25
C ILE A 416 4.45 38.62 -21.73
N SER A 417 5.69 38.22 -22.07
CA SER A 417 6.10 37.79 -23.41
C SER A 417 6.43 36.30 -23.46
N VAL A 418 6.09 35.67 -24.59
CA VAL A 418 6.45 34.27 -24.89
C VAL A 418 7.16 34.26 -26.23
N ASP A 419 8.47 34.09 -26.18
CA ASP A 419 9.36 34.19 -27.31
C ASP A 419 10.03 32.84 -27.60
N THR A 420 10.43 32.58 -28.84
CA THR A 420 11.17 31.41 -29.26
C THR A 420 12.41 31.82 -30.04
N ASP A 421 13.49 31.09 -29.91
CA ASP A 421 14.73 31.32 -30.67
C ASP A 421 14.69 30.74 -32.10
N VAL A 422 13.54 30.17 -32.49
CA VAL A 422 13.35 29.56 -33.81
C VAL A 422 13.14 30.62 -34.88
N GLU A 423 13.86 30.48 -36.01
CA GLU A 423 13.71 31.37 -37.17
C GLU A 423 12.29 31.39 -37.72
N LEU A 424 11.88 32.54 -38.27
CA LEU A 424 10.56 32.73 -38.89
C LEU A 424 10.35 31.69 -40.01
N GLY A 425 9.37 30.78 -39.82
CA GLY A 425 9.05 29.76 -40.80
C GLY A 425 9.60 28.36 -40.48
N ALA A 426 10.39 28.19 -39.41
CA ALA A 426 10.81 26.88 -38.93
C ALA A 426 9.70 26.16 -38.16
N LYS A 427 9.85 24.85 -38.02
CA LYS A 427 8.90 24.00 -37.28
C LYS A 427 8.86 24.41 -35.81
N ILE A 428 7.67 24.60 -35.26
CA ILE A 428 7.49 24.92 -33.84
C ILE A 428 8.07 23.78 -33.00
N PRO A 429 8.91 24.09 -31.98
CA PRO A 429 9.49 23.06 -31.12
C PRO A 429 8.43 22.28 -30.38
N GLU A 430 8.50 20.94 -30.45
CA GLU A 430 7.61 20.01 -29.74
C GLU A 430 8.40 19.27 -28.67
N ALA A 431 7.77 19.01 -27.53
CA ALA A 431 8.27 18.10 -26.49
C ALA A 431 7.38 16.87 -26.42
N LEU A 432 7.90 15.76 -25.93
CA LEU A 432 7.11 14.59 -25.58
C LEU A 432 6.66 14.68 -24.12
N GLY A 433 5.36 14.49 -23.88
CA GLY A 433 4.82 14.55 -22.52
C GLY A 433 3.31 14.35 -22.49
N ASP A 434 2.72 14.58 -21.32
CA ASP A 434 1.28 14.65 -21.10
C ASP A 434 0.83 16.12 -21.09
N MET A 435 -0.12 16.46 -21.95
CA MET A 435 -0.64 17.83 -22.10
C MET A 435 -1.20 18.40 -20.79
N THR A 436 -1.89 17.58 -19.99
CA THR A 436 -2.52 18.01 -18.73
C THR A 436 -1.46 18.31 -17.67
N LEU A 437 -0.44 17.46 -17.57
CA LEU A 437 0.68 17.67 -16.65
C LEU A 437 1.49 18.90 -17.03
N CYS A 438 1.80 19.09 -18.33
CA CYS A 438 2.48 20.27 -18.83
C CYS A 438 1.69 21.54 -18.55
N TYR A 439 0.38 21.54 -18.84
CA TYR A 439 -0.50 22.68 -18.55
C TYR A 439 -0.45 23.04 -17.06
N SER A 440 -0.67 22.06 -16.18
CA SER A 440 -0.70 22.29 -14.72
C SER A 440 0.67 22.78 -14.19
N ALA A 441 1.76 22.20 -14.67
CA ALA A 441 3.10 22.60 -14.27
C ALA A 441 3.42 24.05 -14.68
N PHE A 442 3.20 24.40 -15.95
CA PHE A 442 3.49 25.74 -16.44
C PHE A 442 2.53 26.79 -15.89
N GLN A 443 1.27 26.47 -15.68
CA GLN A 443 0.31 27.34 -15.01
C GLN A 443 0.79 27.69 -13.59
N ASN A 444 1.24 26.71 -12.80
CA ASN A 444 1.79 26.94 -11.47
C ASN A 444 3.04 27.82 -11.50
N LEU A 445 3.96 27.59 -12.46
CA LEU A 445 5.20 28.37 -12.57
C LEU A 445 4.95 29.79 -13.03
N LEU A 446 4.11 30.02 -14.07
CA LEU A 446 3.76 31.34 -14.56
C LEU A 446 2.98 32.15 -13.53
N LYS A 447 1.97 31.55 -12.91
CA LYS A 447 1.20 32.16 -11.82
C LYS A 447 2.13 32.64 -10.69
N ASN A 448 3.07 31.78 -10.25
CA ASN A 448 4.06 32.16 -9.23
C ASN A 448 4.93 33.34 -9.67
N ALA A 449 5.37 33.38 -10.93
CA ALA A 449 6.13 34.47 -11.47
C ALA A 449 5.30 35.78 -11.47
N CYS A 450 4.02 35.74 -11.86
CA CYS A 450 3.09 36.87 -11.85
C CYS A 450 2.80 37.37 -10.42
N GLU A 451 2.66 36.47 -9.47
CA GLU A 451 2.43 36.82 -8.06
C GLU A 451 3.64 37.48 -7.43
N ALA A 452 4.86 37.00 -7.73
CA ALA A 452 6.11 37.55 -7.20
C ALA A 452 6.56 38.83 -7.86
N ALA A 453 6.20 39.06 -9.11
CA ALA A 453 6.60 40.23 -9.91
C ALA A 453 5.97 41.53 -9.38
N PRO A 454 6.74 42.63 -9.25
CA PRO A 454 6.21 43.96 -8.95
C PRO A 454 5.23 44.44 -10.03
N ALA A 455 4.35 45.38 -9.68
CA ALA A 455 3.47 46.01 -10.67
C ALA A 455 4.27 46.71 -11.80
N ALA A 456 3.71 46.70 -13.00
CA ALA A 456 4.29 47.23 -14.23
C ALA A 456 5.66 46.65 -14.64
N SER A 457 5.98 45.43 -14.14
CA SER A 457 7.21 44.73 -14.50
C SER A 457 7.02 43.73 -15.66
N LYS A 458 8.14 43.17 -16.15
CA LYS A 458 8.15 42.25 -17.28
C LYS A 458 8.38 40.81 -16.81
N ILE A 459 7.59 39.88 -17.37
CA ILE A 459 7.82 38.46 -17.30
C ILE A 459 8.14 37.95 -18.71
N SER A 460 9.24 37.24 -18.87
CA SER A 460 9.64 36.66 -20.15
C SER A 460 9.69 35.18 -20.09
N VAL A 461 9.07 34.52 -21.06
CA VAL A 461 9.15 33.06 -21.27
C VAL A 461 9.90 32.87 -22.60
N GLN A 462 11.03 32.17 -22.53
CA GLN A 462 11.86 31.88 -23.70
C GLN A 462 11.94 30.38 -23.92
N LEU A 463 11.73 29.95 -25.17
CA LEU A 463 11.91 28.58 -25.62
C LEU A 463 13.17 28.49 -26.46
N PHE A 464 14.03 27.52 -26.10
CA PHE A 464 15.27 27.21 -26.83
C PHE A 464 15.10 25.86 -27.50
N ASP A 465 15.31 25.82 -28.82
CA ASP A 465 15.18 24.62 -29.65
C ASP A 465 16.35 23.67 -29.48
N GLU A 466 16.54 23.22 -28.24
CA GLU A 466 17.58 22.26 -27.81
C GLU A 466 17.00 20.86 -27.64
N ASN A 467 17.84 19.86 -27.43
CA ASN A 467 17.42 18.51 -27.01
C ASN A 467 18.15 18.13 -25.72
N PRO A 468 17.46 18.06 -24.56
CA PRO A 468 16.00 18.30 -24.32
C PRO A 468 15.56 19.74 -24.59
N LEU A 469 14.25 19.95 -24.89
CA LEU A 469 13.66 21.27 -25.08
C LEU A 469 13.77 22.07 -23.80
N ARG A 470 14.44 23.26 -23.89
CA ARG A 470 14.65 24.14 -22.72
C ARG A 470 13.68 25.30 -22.73
N ILE A 471 12.98 25.50 -21.63
CA ILE A 471 12.05 26.62 -21.39
C ILE A 471 12.57 27.41 -20.20
N VAL A 472 12.65 28.73 -20.35
CA VAL A 472 13.13 29.64 -19.30
C VAL A 472 12.04 30.65 -18.98
N ILE A 473 11.58 30.68 -17.73
CA ILE A 473 10.64 31.67 -17.20
C ILE A 473 11.41 32.63 -16.30
N ARG A 474 11.43 33.89 -16.65
CA ARG A 474 12.16 34.92 -15.88
C ARG A 474 11.21 36.04 -15.46
N ASN A 475 11.27 36.41 -14.19
CA ASN A 475 10.53 37.54 -13.62
C ASN A 475 11.44 38.45 -12.78
N THR A 476 11.03 39.70 -12.62
CA THR A 476 11.61 40.63 -11.64
C THR A 476 11.14 40.21 -10.23
N GLY A 477 12.04 40.29 -9.26
CA GLY A 477 11.83 39.87 -7.87
C GLY A 477 12.68 38.63 -7.53
N ALA A 478 13.70 38.83 -6.68
CA ALA A 478 14.58 37.75 -6.24
C ALA A 478 13.91 36.88 -5.14
N VAL A 479 13.99 35.58 -5.29
CA VAL A 479 13.57 34.65 -4.21
C VAL A 479 14.45 34.90 -2.97
N PRO A 480 13.85 35.01 -1.76
CA PRO A 480 14.61 35.22 -0.54
C PRO A 480 15.63 34.10 -0.28
N ILE A 481 16.84 34.48 0.13
CA ILE A 481 17.97 33.53 0.36
C ILE A 481 17.56 32.37 1.25
N ALA A 482 16.77 32.62 2.29
CA ALA A 482 16.36 31.63 3.29
C ALA A 482 15.55 30.42 2.71
N ILE A 483 14.97 30.56 1.52
CA ILE A 483 14.12 29.51 0.91
C ILE A 483 14.66 28.99 -0.43
N ARG A 484 15.79 29.51 -0.96
CA ARG A 484 16.30 29.13 -2.29
C ARG A 484 16.60 27.63 -2.40
N ASP A 485 17.30 27.07 -1.42
CA ASP A 485 17.67 25.65 -1.41
C ASP A 485 16.45 24.73 -1.24
N ARG A 486 15.34 25.27 -0.74
CA ARG A 486 14.09 24.55 -0.48
C ARG A 486 12.92 25.06 -1.31
N PHE A 487 13.20 25.79 -2.40
CA PHE A 487 12.19 26.45 -3.22
C PHE A 487 11.14 25.49 -3.80
N PHE A 488 11.54 24.27 -4.07
CA PHE A 488 10.68 23.19 -4.60
C PHE A 488 10.21 22.21 -3.53
N ASP A 489 10.42 22.46 -2.23
CA ASP A 489 9.93 21.60 -1.16
C ASP A 489 8.45 21.87 -0.86
N LYS A 490 7.77 20.83 -0.29
CA LYS A 490 6.38 20.96 0.15
C LYS A 490 6.24 22.02 1.24
N PHE A 491 5.18 22.82 1.15
CA PHE A 491 4.78 23.83 2.14
C PHE A 491 5.78 24.99 2.32
N VAL A 492 6.72 25.15 1.42
CA VAL A 492 7.63 26.30 1.41
C VAL A 492 6.96 27.47 0.72
N THR A 493 6.79 28.58 1.46
CA THR A 493 6.21 29.84 0.97
C THR A 493 6.88 31.02 1.66
N SER A 494 6.92 32.19 1.00
CA SER A 494 7.44 33.42 1.57
C SER A 494 6.56 34.58 1.17
N GLY A 495 6.12 35.37 2.17
CA GLY A 495 5.39 36.63 1.95
C GLY A 495 3.94 36.50 1.47
N LYS A 496 3.33 35.31 1.48
CA LYS A 496 1.95 35.08 1.03
C LYS A 496 1.05 34.59 2.17
N PRO A 497 0.06 35.32 2.64
CA PRO A 497 -0.84 34.92 3.72
C PRO A 497 -1.72 33.71 3.38
N SER A 498 -2.02 33.47 2.09
CA SER A 498 -2.92 32.41 1.60
C SER A 498 -2.24 31.33 0.76
N GLY A 499 -0.92 31.35 0.62
CA GLY A 499 -0.19 30.39 -0.21
C GLY A 499 -0.01 29.04 0.48
N ALA A 500 -0.56 27.97 -0.08
CA ALA A 500 -0.40 26.60 0.45
C ALA A 500 1.04 26.05 0.33
N GLY A 501 1.96 26.73 -0.39
CA GLY A 501 3.34 26.28 -0.62
C GLY A 501 3.44 24.97 -1.43
N LEU A 502 2.43 24.65 -2.23
CA LEU A 502 2.40 23.42 -3.04
C LEU A 502 2.67 23.66 -4.53
N GLY A 503 2.58 24.90 -5.04
CA GLY A 503 2.63 25.18 -6.47
C GLY A 503 3.96 24.84 -7.14
N THR A 504 5.09 25.24 -6.56
CA THR A 504 6.44 24.95 -7.08
C THR A 504 6.82 23.50 -6.92
N TYR A 505 6.48 22.90 -5.78
CA TYR A 505 6.64 21.47 -5.54
C TYR A 505 5.87 20.63 -6.57
N SER A 506 4.58 20.97 -6.78
CA SER A 506 3.74 20.29 -7.78
C SER A 506 4.32 20.41 -9.18
N ALA A 507 4.74 21.60 -9.58
CA ALA A 507 5.34 21.82 -10.89
C ALA A 507 6.59 20.95 -11.10
N LYS A 508 7.48 20.87 -10.10
CA LYS A 508 8.65 20.01 -10.15
C LYS A 508 8.26 18.54 -10.34
N LEU A 509 7.37 18.02 -9.50
CA LEU A 509 6.97 16.63 -9.54
C LEU A 509 6.29 16.24 -10.88
N LEU A 510 5.43 17.13 -11.41
CA LEU A 510 4.77 16.93 -12.70
C LEU A 510 5.75 16.93 -13.89
N ILE A 511 6.82 17.71 -13.82
CA ILE A 511 7.87 17.75 -14.84
C ILE A 511 8.75 16.50 -14.73
N GLU A 512 9.17 16.12 -13.52
CA GLU A 512 10.00 14.93 -13.27
C GLU A 512 9.27 13.63 -13.64
N ALA A 513 7.95 13.56 -13.42
CA ALA A 513 7.12 12.41 -13.83
C ALA A 513 7.08 12.22 -15.36
N GLN A 514 7.47 13.21 -16.13
CA GLN A 514 7.59 13.17 -17.59
C GLN A 514 9.05 13.07 -18.07
N GLN A 515 9.97 12.62 -17.21
CA GLN A 515 11.42 12.54 -17.49
C GLN A 515 12.06 13.91 -17.78
N GLY A 516 11.42 14.98 -17.34
CA GLY A 516 11.96 16.34 -17.43
C GLY A 516 12.73 16.73 -16.16
N SER A 517 13.25 17.96 -16.14
CA SER A 517 13.86 18.53 -14.95
C SER A 517 13.55 20.02 -14.81
N VAL A 518 13.63 20.54 -13.58
CA VAL A 518 13.41 21.95 -13.27
C VAL A 518 14.54 22.49 -12.40
N GLY A 519 15.00 23.69 -12.70
CA GLY A 519 16.05 24.38 -11.96
C GLY A 519 15.65 25.80 -11.58
N LEU A 520 16.25 26.33 -10.51
CA LEU A 520 16.11 27.72 -10.05
C LEU A 520 17.45 28.43 -10.13
N SER A 521 17.46 29.63 -10.72
CA SER A 521 18.57 30.57 -10.68
C SER A 521 18.07 31.92 -10.20
N VAL A 522 18.79 32.56 -9.29
CA VAL A 522 18.40 33.86 -8.70
C VAL A 522 19.60 34.80 -8.77
N SER A 523 19.37 36.02 -9.30
CA SER A 523 20.36 37.06 -9.31
C SER A 523 19.89 38.19 -8.39
N ASP A 524 20.64 38.44 -7.32
CA ASP A 524 20.38 39.54 -6.40
C ASP A 524 20.77 40.89 -7.03
N ASP A 525 21.81 40.92 -7.87
CA ASP A 525 22.29 42.16 -8.55
C ASP A 525 21.24 42.74 -9.51
N THR A 526 20.54 41.86 -10.23
CA THR A 526 19.49 42.27 -11.18
C THR A 526 18.09 42.16 -10.57
N ASN A 527 17.99 41.70 -9.34
CA ASN A 527 16.73 41.39 -8.64
C ASN A 527 15.80 40.53 -9.51
N THR A 528 16.31 39.41 -10.02
CA THR A 528 15.56 38.54 -10.94
C THR A 528 15.57 37.08 -10.46
N THR A 529 14.47 36.40 -10.73
CA THR A 529 14.32 34.94 -10.60
C THR A 529 14.15 34.31 -11.97
N GLU A 530 14.86 33.26 -12.20
CA GLU A 530 14.79 32.45 -13.42
C GLU A 530 14.51 30.98 -13.06
N ILE A 531 13.47 30.42 -13.69
CA ILE A 531 13.14 28.99 -13.58
C ILE A 531 13.38 28.38 -14.96
N SER A 532 14.26 27.39 -15.02
CA SER A 532 14.55 26.58 -16.21
C SER A 532 13.87 25.25 -16.16
N VAL A 533 13.16 24.90 -17.23
CA VAL A 533 12.49 23.60 -17.39
C VAL A 533 13.08 22.90 -18.61
N LEU A 534 13.44 21.64 -18.45
CA LEU A 534 13.87 20.76 -19.55
C LEU A 534 12.80 19.68 -19.76
N LEU A 535 12.34 19.53 -21.00
CA LEU A 535 11.38 18.49 -21.37
C LEU A 535 11.97 17.60 -22.46
N PRO A 536 11.78 16.28 -22.40
CA PRO A 536 12.32 15.36 -23.42
C PRO A 536 11.62 15.56 -24.77
N ARG A 537 12.38 15.31 -25.84
CA ARG A 537 11.86 15.19 -27.21
C ARG A 537 11.73 13.75 -27.67
N GLU A 538 12.51 12.88 -27.05
CA GLU A 538 12.49 11.45 -27.22
C GLU A 538 12.39 10.84 -25.83
N MET A 539 11.64 9.77 -25.66
CA MET A 539 11.52 9.03 -24.40
C MET A 539 11.89 7.58 -24.63
N ASP A 540 12.72 7.06 -23.74
CA ASP A 540 12.95 5.62 -23.65
C ASP A 540 11.75 5.00 -22.91
N LEU A 541 10.88 4.36 -23.67
CA LEU A 541 9.70 3.64 -23.16
C LEU A 541 10.06 2.19 -22.83
N GLY A 542 11.20 1.97 -22.09
CA GLY A 542 11.77 0.68 -21.75
C GLY A 542 10.80 -0.42 -21.34
#